data_0750f8b4ed2862642b2a268908b8d0fc
#
_entry.id   0750f8b4ed2862642b2a268908b8d0fc
#
_cell.length_a   1.000
_cell.length_b   1.000
_cell.length_c   1.000
_cell.angle_alpha   90.00
_cell.angle_beta   90.00
_cell.angle_gamma   90.00
#
_symmetry.space_group_name_H-M   'P 1'
#
loop_
_entity.id
_entity.type
_entity.pdbx_description
1 polymer ?
#
loop_
_entity_poly.entity_id
_entity_poly.type
_entity_poly.pdbx_seq_one_letter_code
_entity_poly.pdbx_strand_id
1 'polypeptide(L)'
;RAVEAQRRLTSYVDPFTGWIELEGRAFVVRERSPWKSAPNLDDLTDPHDFAEFMKQVAVATATSHVRGSLATSPAQFKHVIASALGDAGNRAVWKDAVTTFARNYHEQVLLDFECFKEFVRDNYSK
;
A
#
# COMPACT_ATOMS: atom_id res chain seq x y z
N ARG A 1 13.49 11.33 -0.89
CA ARG A 1 12.01 11.38 -0.94
C ARG A 1 11.36 10.15 -0.29
N ALA A 2 11.74 8.89 -0.69
CA ALA A 2 11.11 7.67 -0.14
C ALA A 2 11.29 7.53 1.38
N VAL A 3 12.51 7.73 1.91
CA VAL A 3 12.80 7.70 3.34
C VAL A 3 12.02 8.76 4.11
N GLU A 4 11.92 9.96 3.55
CA GLU A 4 11.17 11.06 4.18
C GLU A 4 9.66 10.76 4.21
N ALA A 5 9.12 10.19 3.14
CA ALA A 5 7.74 9.73 3.12
C ALA A 5 7.51 8.63 4.17
N GLN A 6 8.39 7.64 4.26
CA GLN A 6 8.30 6.58 5.25
C GLN A 6 8.34 7.13 6.68
N ARG A 7 9.21 8.10 6.97
CA ARG A 7 9.27 8.76 8.29
C ARG A 7 7.98 9.49 8.65
N ARG A 8 7.28 10.06 7.68
CA ARG A 8 6.00 10.75 7.89
C ARG A 8 4.84 9.80 8.09
N LEU A 9 4.85 8.66 7.39
CA LEU A 9 3.74 7.70 7.41
C LEU A 9 3.72 6.81 8.66
N THR A 10 4.86 6.63 9.33
CA THR A 10 5.00 5.73 10.48
C THR A 10 5.03 6.47 11.82
N SER A 11 4.46 5.86 12.88
CA SER A 11 4.51 6.40 14.25
C SER A 11 5.89 6.28 14.88
N TYR A 12 6.49 5.12 14.71
CA TYR A 12 7.79 4.77 15.25
C TYR A 12 8.67 4.38 14.08
N VAL A 13 9.52 5.30 13.70
CA VAL A 13 10.46 5.07 12.62
C VAL A 13 11.66 4.37 13.20
N ASP A 14 12.10 3.30 12.55
CA ASP A 14 13.39 2.70 12.82
C ASP A 14 14.48 3.80 12.75
N PRO A 15 15.24 4.02 13.86
CA PRO A 15 16.25 5.08 13.94
C PRO A 15 17.35 4.91 12.89
N PHE A 16 17.55 3.71 12.38
CA PHE A 16 18.53 3.41 11.32
C PHE A 16 17.95 3.59 9.91
N THR A 17 16.67 3.95 9.78
CA THR A 17 16.09 4.27 8.47
C THR A 17 16.70 5.54 7.92
N GLY A 18 17.44 5.41 6.85
CA GLY A 18 18.15 6.48 6.16
C GLY A 18 18.31 6.22 4.68
N TRP A 19 19.20 6.97 4.08
CA TRP A 19 19.61 6.75 2.70
C TRP A 19 21.11 7.00 2.55
N ILE A 20 21.70 6.32 1.61
CA ILE A 20 23.10 6.51 1.19
C ILE A 20 23.16 6.63 -0.32
N GLU A 21 24.17 7.28 -0.80
CA GLU A 21 24.53 7.28 -2.21
C GLU A 21 25.79 6.46 -2.40
N LEU A 22 25.75 5.52 -3.34
CA LEU A 22 26.88 4.70 -3.71
C LEU A 22 26.94 4.62 -5.22
N GLU A 23 28.06 4.98 -5.80
CA GLU A 23 28.28 4.97 -7.26
C GLU A 23 27.21 5.72 -8.05
N GLY A 24 26.77 6.88 -7.54
CA GLY A 24 25.74 7.71 -8.16
C GLY A 24 24.33 7.16 -8.07
N ARG A 25 24.09 6.11 -7.25
CA ARG A 25 22.77 5.52 -7.00
C ARG A 25 22.36 5.72 -5.56
N ALA A 26 21.11 6.11 -5.35
CA ALA A 26 20.54 6.27 -4.02
C ALA A 26 19.93 4.94 -3.53
N PHE A 27 20.29 4.55 -2.32
CA PHE A 27 19.79 3.34 -1.65
C PHE A 27 19.10 3.72 -0.35
N VAL A 28 17.98 3.05 -0.05
CA VAL A 28 17.34 3.11 1.26
C VAL A 28 18.07 2.15 2.19
N VAL A 29 18.46 2.64 3.36
CA VAL A 29 19.05 1.85 4.43
C VAL A 29 18.05 1.74 5.56
N ARG A 30 17.84 0.54 6.08
CA ARG A 30 16.98 0.28 7.23
C ARG A 30 17.45 -0.94 7.99
N GLU A 31 17.14 -1.00 9.27
CA GLU A 31 17.35 -2.21 10.04
C GLU A 31 16.50 -3.36 9.50
N ARG A 32 17.08 -4.54 9.44
CA ARG A 32 16.34 -5.77 9.17
C ARG A 32 15.94 -6.40 10.50
N SER A 33 14.68 -6.21 10.88
CA SER A 33 14.15 -6.88 12.06
C SER A 33 14.28 -8.41 11.92
N PRO A 34 14.89 -9.10 12.90
CA PRO A 34 14.95 -10.56 12.91
C PRO A 34 13.57 -11.20 13.13
N TRP A 35 12.63 -10.43 13.67
CA TRP A 35 11.26 -10.87 13.97
C TRP A 35 10.26 -10.56 12.87
N LYS A 36 10.74 -10.13 11.72
CA LYS A 36 9.87 -9.80 10.60
C LYS A 36 9.38 -11.08 9.93
N SER A 37 8.09 -11.36 10.05
CA SER A 37 7.37 -12.31 9.22
C SER A 37 6.42 -11.58 8.28
N ALA A 38 6.25 -12.10 7.08
CA ALA A 38 5.17 -11.69 6.21
C ALA A 38 3.98 -12.63 6.43
N PRO A 39 2.75 -12.13 6.56
CA PRO A 39 1.58 -13.00 6.56
C PRO A 39 1.53 -13.76 5.23
N ASN A 40 1.36 -15.06 5.30
CA ASN A 40 1.07 -15.85 4.12
C ASN A 40 -0.43 -15.76 3.85
N LEU A 41 -0.81 -15.15 2.73
CA LEU A 41 -2.23 -14.99 2.39
C LEU A 41 -2.91 -16.33 2.09
N ASP A 42 -2.14 -17.34 1.69
CA ASP A 42 -2.67 -18.70 1.45
C ASP A 42 -3.16 -19.38 2.74
N ASP A 43 -2.69 -18.92 3.91
CA ASP A 43 -3.15 -19.40 5.21
C ASP A 43 -4.51 -18.81 5.62
N LEU A 44 -4.95 -17.73 4.97
CA LEU A 44 -6.23 -17.05 5.22
C LEU A 44 -7.36 -17.70 4.40
N THR A 45 -7.64 -18.95 4.67
CA THR A 45 -8.66 -19.74 3.93
C THR A 45 -10.08 -19.45 4.40
N ASP A 46 -10.25 -18.98 5.64
CA ASP A 46 -11.54 -18.59 6.19
C ASP A 46 -11.89 -17.15 5.76
N PRO A 47 -13.07 -16.92 5.14
CA PRO A 47 -13.52 -15.59 4.75
C PRO A 47 -13.60 -14.59 5.92
N HIS A 48 -13.89 -15.05 7.13
CA HIS A 48 -13.92 -14.21 8.33
C HIS A 48 -12.51 -13.74 8.71
N ASP A 49 -11.54 -14.63 8.75
CA ASP A 49 -10.14 -14.30 9.08
C ASP A 49 -9.55 -13.36 8.03
N PHE A 50 -9.84 -13.60 6.76
CA PHE A 50 -9.47 -12.69 5.68
C PHE A 50 -10.08 -11.30 5.87
N ALA A 51 -11.38 -11.21 6.21
CA ALA A 51 -12.05 -9.94 6.45
C ALA A 51 -11.45 -9.18 7.64
N GLU A 52 -11.13 -9.87 8.74
CA GLU A 52 -10.48 -9.26 9.91
C GLU A 52 -9.06 -8.77 9.58
N PHE A 53 -8.28 -9.55 8.84
CA PHE A 53 -6.98 -9.13 8.35
C PHE A 53 -7.10 -7.85 7.48
N MET A 54 -8.05 -7.82 6.54
CA MET A 54 -8.27 -6.66 5.67
C MET A 54 -8.73 -5.42 6.45
N LYS A 55 -9.50 -5.58 7.53
CA LYS A 55 -9.83 -4.46 8.44
C LYS A 55 -8.58 -3.86 9.08
N GLN A 56 -7.66 -4.69 9.55
CA GLN A 56 -6.40 -4.21 10.13
C GLN A 56 -5.55 -3.48 9.09
N VAL A 57 -5.44 -4.01 7.88
CA VAL A 57 -4.75 -3.35 6.76
C VAL A 57 -5.39 -2.00 6.44
N ALA A 58 -6.72 -1.94 6.39
CA ALA A 58 -7.45 -0.70 6.13
C ALA A 58 -7.21 0.37 7.21
N VAL A 59 -7.22 -0.02 8.50
CA VAL A 59 -6.92 0.89 9.62
C VAL A 59 -5.47 1.39 9.55
N ALA A 60 -4.51 0.51 9.30
CA ALA A 60 -3.10 0.89 9.15
C ALA A 60 -2.90 1.86 7.99
N THR A 61 -3.54 1.58 6.84
CA THR A 61 -3.49 2.44 5.65
C THR A 61 -4.11 3.81 5.93
N ALA A 62 -5.32 3.85 6.48
CA ALA A 62 -5.99 5.11 6.82
C ALA A 62 -5.17 5.95 7.80
N THR A 63 -4.59 5.31 8.82
CA THR A 63 -3.75 5.98 9.82
C THR A 63 -2.47 6.53 9.19
N SER A 64 -1.85 5.79 8.27
CA SER A 64 -0.68 6.25 7.53
C SER A 64 -1.01 7.46 6.64
N HIS A 65 -2.15 7.45 5.97
CA HIS A 65 -2.62 8.59 5.18
C HIS A 65 -2.83 9.85 6.04
N VAL A 66 -3.48 9.69 7.21
CA VAL A 66 -3.65 10.81 8.15
C VAL A 66 -2.29 11.39 8.58
N ARG A 67 -1.33 10.53 8.93
CA ARG A 67 0.01 10.98 9.31
C ARG A 67 0.76 11.65 8.16
N GLY A 68 0.68 11.08 6.97
CA GLY A 68 1.29 11.65 5.76
C GLY A 68 0.74 13.04 5.42
N SER A 69 -0.52 13.31 5.77
CA SER A 69 -1.20 14.59 5.54
C SER A 69 -0.88 15.67 6.58
N LEU A 70 -0.07 15.38 7.60
CA LEU A 70 0.29 16.33 8.67
C LEU A 70 0.96 17.62 8.18
N ALA A 71 1.47 17.63 6.95
CA ALA A 71 1.93 18.86 6.30
C ALA A 71 0.80 19.87 6.09
N THR A 72 -0.47 19.44 6.15
CA THR A 72 -1.68 20.24 5.89
C THR A 72 -2.65 20.25 7.08
N SER A 73 -2.39 19.88 8.26
CA SER A 73 -3.30 19.72 9.40
C SER A 73 -4.19 18.44 9.32
N PRO A 74 -4.14 17.59 10.34
CA PRO A 74 -4.98 16.36 10.41
C PRO A 74 -6.48 16.67 10.40
N ALA A 75 -6.88 17.81 10.96
CA ALA A 75 -8.27 18.26 10.98
C ALA A 75 -8.77 18.54 9.56
N GLN A 76 -7.96 19.21 8.73
CA GLN A 76 -8.33 19.48 7.34
C GLN A 76 -8.46 18.19 6.53
N PHE A 77 -7.54 17.22 6.68
CA PHE A 77 -7.64 15.94 6.01
C PHE A 77 -8.93 15.19 6.37
N LYS A 78 -9.28 15.15 7.66
CA LYS A 78 -10.53 14.56 8.13
C LYS A 78 -11.75 15.24 7.50
N HIS A 79 -11.75 16.58 7.44
CA HIS A 79 -12.85 17.33 6.83
C HIS A 79 -12.96 17.10 5.33
N VAL A 80 -11.84 17.06 4.61
CA VAL A 80 -11.83 16.78 3.16
C VAL A 80 -12.40 15.40 2.88
N ILE A 81 -11.95 14.37 3.60
CA ILE A 81 -12.47 13.01 3.43
C ILE A 81 -13.94 12.90 3.85
N ALA A 82 -14.33 13.52 4.96
CA ALA A 82 -15.73 13.53 5.41
C ALA A 82 -16.63 14.26 4.41
N SER A 83 -16.17 15.34 3.81
CA SER A 83 -16.90 16.06 2.78
C SER A 83 -17.06 15.25 1.49
N ALA A 84 -15.97 14.61 1.05
CA ALA A 84 -15.97 13.79 -0.18
C ALA A 84 -16.83 12.51 -0.06
N LEU A 85 -16.84 11.89 1.12
CA LEU A 85 -17.54 10.64 1.40
C LEU A 85 -18.79 10.82 2.29
N GLY A 86 -19.18 12.06 2.56
CA GLY A 86 -20.05 12.45 3.68
C GLY A 86 -21.45 11.82 3.70
N ASP A 87 -22.11 11.69 2.57
CA ASP A 87 -23.42 11.03 2.52
C ASP A 87 -23.34 9.56 2.05
N ALA A 88 -24.45 8.85 2.23
CA ALA A 88 -24.53 7.44 1.88
C ALA A 88 -24.45 7.20 0.36
N GLY A 89 -24.97 8.12 -0.43
CA GLY A 89 -24.95 8.05 -1.89
C GLY A 89 -23.51 8.18 -2.42
N ASN A 90 -22.80 9.19 -1.99
CA ASN A 90 -21.39 9.40 -2.37
C ASN A 90 -20.51 8.22 -1.96
N ARG A 91 -20.72 7.66 -0.76
CA ARG A 91 -20.00 6.46 -0.32
C ARG A 91 -20.28 5.25 -1.20
N ALA A 92 -21.53 5.06 -1.62
CA ALA A 92 -21.90 3.96 -2.50
C ALA A 92 -21.23 4.10 -3.89
N VAL A 93 -21.30 5.28 -4.49
CA VAL A 93 -20.65 5.59 -5.78
C VAL A 93 -19.13 5.37 -5.70
N TRP A 94 -18.48 5.89 -4.66
CA TRP A 94 -17.05 5.71 -4.46
C TRP A 94 -16.67 4.24 -4.28
N LYS A 95 -17.43 3.51 -3.46
CA LYS A 95 -17.20 2.08 -3.22
C LYS A 95 -17.33 1.27 -4.51
N ASP A 96 -18.35 1.55 -5.31
CA ASP A 96 -18.56 0.90 -6.60
C ASP A 96 -17.41 1.20 -7.57
N ALA A 97 -16.99 2.46 -7.68
CA ALA A 97 -15.88 2.87 -8.53
C ALA A 97 -14.57 2.15 -8.14
N VAL A 98 -14.24 2.09 -6.84
CA VAL A 98 -13.04 1.40 -6.35
C VAL A 98 -13.12 -0.10 -6.59
N THR A 99 -14.29 -0.71 -6.37
CA THR A 99 -14.49 -2.14 -6.58
C THR A 99 -14.37 -2.50 -8.07
N THR A 100 -14.96 -1.71 -8.93
CA THR A 100 -14.89 -1.87 -10.39
C THR A 100 -13.44 -1.70 -10.87
N PHE A 101 -12.75 -0.66 -10.41
CA PHE A 101 -11.33 -0.47 -10.71
C PHE A 101 -10.50 -1.68 -10.27
N ALA A 102 -10.69 -2.17 -9.06
CA ALA A 102 -9.92 -3.31 -8.54
C ALA A 102 -10.12 -4.58 -9.37
N ARG A 103 -11.35 -4.85 -9.82
CA ARG A 103 -11.64 -5.99 -10.70
C ARG A 103 -10.97 -5.86 -12.06
N ASN A 104 -11.13 -4.72 -12.71
CA ASN A 104 -10.53 -4.46 -14.02
C ASN A 104 -8.99 -4.50 -13.94
N TYR A 105 -8.41 -3.96 -12.88
CA TYR A 105 -6.98 -3.97 -12.66
C TYR A 105 -6.46 -5.40 -12.39
N HIS A 106 -7.22 -6.22 -11.67
CA HIS A 106 -6.87 -7.63 -11.50
C HIS A 106 -6.77 -8.36 -12.84
N GLU A 107 -7.75 -8.19 -13.73
CA GLU A 107 -7.71 -8.78 -15.06
C GLU A 107 -6.51 -8.29 -15.87
N GLN A 108 -6.21 -6.99 -15.81
CA GLN A 108 -5.03 -6.42 -16.48
C GLN A 108 -3.72 -7.00 -15.94
N VAL A 109 -3.59 -7.16 -14.63
CA VAL A 109 -2.39 -7.75 -14.01
C VAL A 109 -2.16 -9.19 -14.48
N LEU A 110 -3.23 -9.98 -14.65
CA LEU A 110 -3.10 -11.33 -15.19
C LEU A 110 -2.59 -11.32 -16.64
N LEU A 111 -3.11 -10.43 -17.48
CA LEU A 111 -2.63 -10.27 -18.86
C LEU A 111 -1.16 -9.82 -18.91
N ASP A 112 -0.80 -8.83 -18.10
CA ASP A 112 0.58 -8.34 -18.01
C ASP A 112 1.54 -9.43 -17.55
N PHE A 113 1.08 -10.30 -16.63
CA PHE A 113 1.89 -11.42 -16.16
C PHE A 113 2.12 -12.48 -17.25
N GLU A 114 1.12 -12.79 -18.07
CA GLU A 114 1.30 -13.68 -19.21
C GLU A 114 2.31 -13.08 -20.22
N CYS A 115 2.17 -11.81 -20.57
CA CYS A 115 3.13 -11.11 -21.42
C CYS A 115 4.55 -11.14 -20.85
N PHE A 116 4.68 -10.96 -19.53
CA PHE A 116 5.98 -11.03 -18.85
C PHE A 116 6.59 -12.43 -18.95
N LYS A 117 5.79 -13.48 -18.73
CA LYS A 117 6.28 -14.87 -18.90
C LYS A 117 6.77 -15.17 -20.30
N GLU A 118 6.04 -14.69 -21.31
CA GLU A 118 6.46 -14.81 -22.71
C GLU A 118 7.77 -14.08 -22.97
N PHE A 119 7.88 -12.84 -22.49
CA PHE A 119 9.10 -12.05 -22.61
C PHE A 119 10.31 -12.76 -21.97
N VAL A 120 10.14 -13.34 -20.77
CA VAL A 120 11.22 -14.06 -20.08
C VAL A 120 11.61 -15.32 -20.86
N ARG A 121 10.64 -16.08 -21.35
CA ARG A 121 10.90 -17.28 -22.15
C ARG A 121 11.70 -16.94 -23.42
N ASP A 122 11.30 -15.88 -24.13
CA ASP A 122 11.88 -15.55 -25.44
C ASP A 122 13.27 -14.92 -25.33
N ASN A 123 13.58 -14.28 -24.19
CA ASN A 123 14.85 -13.54 -24.03
C ASN A 123 15.85 -14.20 -23.07
N TYR A 124 15.40 -15.09 -22.16
CA TYR A 124 16.25 -15.62 -21.10
C TYR A 124 16.22 -17.13 -20.96
N SER A 125 15.32 -17.85 -21.63
CA SER A 125 15.35 -19.31 -21.65
C SER A 125 16.38 -19.76 -22.69
N LYS A 126 17.53 -20.22 -22.20
CA LYS A 126 18.54 -20.95 -22.98
C LYS A 126 18.31 -22.42 -22.84
#